data_ab3042fba45e2e123b805bade1205956
#
_entry.id   ab3042fba45e2e123b805bade1205956
#
_cell.length_a   1.000
_cell.length_b   1.000
_cell.length_c   1.000
_cell.angle_alpha   90.00
_cell.angle_beta   90.00
_cell.angle_gamma   90.00
#
_symmetry.space_group_name_H-M   'P 1'
#
loop_
_entity.id
_entity.type
_entity.pdbx_description
1 polymer ?
#
loop_
_entity_poly.entity_id
_entity_poly.type
_entity_poly.pdbx_seq_one_letter_code
_entity_poly.pdbx_strand_id
1 'polypeptide(L)'
;MTANPSYLRTLDHFKVGQVFHHLPHKTVTESDNNLFCLLTLNHHPLHSDVEYARQSQHGRILVVGSYVLSLIVGMTVPDISGTAIANLEYEKVTHDGPVFVGDTLRAETEVLDVRVSKSKPDRGVICVETRGFNQKNERVLTFRRRVLIPTEIPPAYRPYSSE
;
A
#
# COMPACT_ATOMS: atom_id res chain seq x y z
N MET A 1 -11.14 -22.73 -3.68
CA MET A 1 -10.61 -21.73 -2.73
C MET A 1 -11.71 -20.74 -2.45
N THR A 2 -12.20 -20.65 -1.23
CA THR A 2 -13.16 -19.59 -0.85
C THR A 2 -12.41 -18.26 -0.90
N ALA A 3 -12.91 -17.30 -1.67
CA ALA A 3 -12.34 -15.96 -1.76
C ALA A 3 -12.23 -15.38 -0.34
N ASN A 4 -11.05 -14.80 -0.02
CA ASN A 4 -10.89 -14.11 1.26
C ASN A 4 -11.90 -12.95 1.32
N PRO A 5 -12.82 -12.91 2.30
CA PRO A 5 -13.87 -11.90 2.38
C PRO A 5 -13.35 -10.45 2.31
N SER A 6 -12.10 -10.21 2.75
CA SER A 6 -11.49 -8.87 2.69
C SER A 6 -11.29 -8.36 1.26
N TYR A 7 -11.02 -9.23 0.28
CA TYR A 7 -10.88 -8.84 -1.13
C TYR A 7 -12.19 -8.46 -1.83
N LEU A 8 -13.35 -8.67 -1.19
CA LEU A 8 -14.67 -8.50 -1.80
C LEU A 8 -15.42 -7.26 -1.28
N ARG A 9 -14.70 -6.24 -0.81
CA ARG A 9 -15.34 -5.02 -0.33
C ARG A 9 -15.88 -4.17 -1.48
N THR A 10 -17.12 -3.71 -1.29
CA THR A 10 -17.81 -2.74 -2.13
C THR A 10 -17.95 -1.41 -1.40
N LEU A 11 -18.43 -0.37 -2.05
CA LEU A 11 -18.47 1.00 -1.52
C LEU A 11 -19.14 1.12 -0.15
N ASP A 12 -20.19 0.35 0.10
CA ASP A 12 -20.98 0.32 1.35
C ASP A 12 -20.22 -0.23 2.56
N HIS A 13 -19.11 -0.95 2.34
CA HIS A 13 -18.23 -1.44 3.40
C HIS A 13 -17.29 -0.37 3.97
N PHE A 14 -17.25 0.82 3.36
CA PHE A 14 -16.36 1.91 3.80
C PHE A 14 -17.16 3.00 4.51
N LYS A 15 -16.71 3.38 5.71
CA LYS A 15 -17.31 4.46 6.52
C LYS A 15 -16.23 5.46 6.91
N VAL A 16 -16.53 6.74 6.84
CA VAL A 16 -15.63 7.80 7.28
C VAL A 16 -15.22 7.57 8.73
N GLY A 17 -13.94 7.69 9.02
CA GLY A 17 -13.32 7.42 10.34
C GLY A 17 -13.02 5.94 10.61
N GLN A 18 -13.40 5.03 9.72
CA GLN A 18 -13.04 3.61 9.85
C GLN A 18 -11.53 3.42 9.66
N VAL A 19 -10.91 2.62 10.53
CA VAL A 19 -9.48 2.28 10.45
C VAL A 19 -9.33 0.79 10.15
N PHE A 20 -8.48 0.47 9.17
CA PHE A 20 -8.07 -0.87 8.81
C PHE A 20 -6.62 -1.10 9.23
N HIS A 21 -6.34 -2.22 9.92
CA HIS A 21 -4.99 -2.69 10.22
C HIS A 21 -4.66 -3.83 9.26
N HIS A 22 -3.62 -3.65 8.45
CA HIS A 22 -3.34 -4.55 7.32
C HIS A 22 -2.44 -5.72 7.71
N LEU A 23 -2.74 -6.89 7.14
CA LEU A 23 -1.95 -8.11 7.25
C LEU A 23 -1.71 -8.70 5.85
N PRO A 24 -0.60 -9.44 5.65
CA PRO A 24 0.50 -9.69 6.59
C PRO A 24 1.45 -8.50 6.73
N HIS A 25 2.24 -8.49 7.80
CA HIS A 25 3.43 -7.63 7.91
C HIS A 25 4.55 -8.19 7.03
N LYS A 26 5.52 -7.36 6.63
CA LYS A 26 6.64 -7.78 5.78
C LYS A 26 7.96 -7.26 6.33
N THR A 27 8.90 -8.20 6.57
CA THR A 27 10.30 -7.83 6.80
C THR A 27 10.97 -7.58 5.45
N VAL A 28 11.57 -6.41 5.30
CA VAL A 28 12.31 -6.02 4.09
C VAL A 28 13.63 -6.76 4.05
N THR A 29 13.87 -7.50 2.98
CA THR A 29 15.12 -8.21 2.73
C THR A 29 16.02 -7.43 1.77
N GLU A 30 17.31 -7.75 1.77
CA GLU A 30 18.24 -7.19 0.80
C GLU A 30 17.84 -7.54 -0.63
N SER A 31 17.38 -8.77 -0.85
CA SER A 31 16.89 -9.22 -2.17
C SER A 31 15.70 -8.40 -2.67
N ASP A 32 14.76 -8.04 -1.78
CA ASP A 32 13.61 -7.21 -2.14
C ASP A 32 14.09 -5.84 -2.66
N ASN A 33 15.01 -5.20 -1.93
CA ASN A 33 15.53 -3.88 -2.26
C ASN A 33 16.35 -3.92 -3.56
N ASN A 34 17.25 -4.91 -3.71
CA ASN A 34 18.09 -5.06 -4.90
C ASN A 34 17.24 -5.34 -6.15
N LEU A 35 16.25 -6.24 -6.06
CA LEU A 35 15.34 -6.52 -7.18
C LEU A 35 14.59 -5.26 -7.59
N PHE A 36 14.09 -4.48 -6.63
CA PHE A 36 13.38 -3.23 -6.94
C PHE A 36 14.30 -2.21 -7.62
N CYS A 37 15.54 -2.07 -7.16
CA CYS A 37 16.55 -1.21 -7.81
C CYS A 37 16.74 -1.61 -9.27
N LEU A 38 16.92 -2.91 -9.56
CA LEU A 38 17.12 -3.43 -10.92
C LEU A 38 15.90 -3.16 -11.82
N LEU A 39 14.69 -3.43 -11.33
CA LEU A 39 13.46 -3.25 -12.08
C LEU A 39 13.14 -1.79 -12.39
N THR A 40 13.56 -0.87 -11.52
CA THR A 40 13.26 0.56 -11.65
C THR A 40 14.42 1.40 -12.17
N LEU A 41 15.56 0.78 -12.49
CA LEU A 41 16.80 1.43 -12.89
C LEU A 41 17.33 2.44 -11.84
N ASN A 42 16.97 2.25 -10.57
CA ASN A 42 17.47 3.07 -9.47
C ASN A 42 18.82 2.55 -8.99
N HIS A 43 19.88 2.97 -9.66
CA HIS A 43 21.24 2.56 -9.37
C HIS A 43 21.99 3.51 -8.41
N HIS A 44 21.27 4.27 -7.57
CA HIS A 44 21.94 5.12 -6.59
C HIS A 44 22.68 4.25 -5.55
N PRO A 45 24.01 4.47 -5.34
CA PRO A 45 24.83 3.59 -4.50
C PRO A 45 24.39 3.52 -3.04
N LEU A 46 23.67 4.51 -2.53
CA LEU A 46 23.09 4.47 -1.19
C LEU A 46 22.19 3.24 -0.95
N HIS A 47 21.63 2.67 -2.02
CA HIS A 47 20.69 1.54 -1.97
C HIS A 47 21.36 0.18 -2.23
N SER A 48 22.60 0.15 -2.74
CA SER A 48 23.22 -1.09 -3.23
C SER A 48 24.69 -1.26 -2.93
N ASP A 49 25.40 -0.19 -2.54
CA ASP A 49 26.83 -0.21 -2.21
C ASP A 49 27.01 0.01 -0.72
N VAL A 50 27.45 -1.04 -0.02
CA VAL A 50 27.65 -1.04 1.45
C VAL A 50 28.73 -0.03 1.86
N GLU A 51 29.83 0.08 1.11
CA GLU A 51 30.93 0.98 1.47
C GLU A 51 30.54 2.44 1.27
N TYR A 52 29.79 2.75 0.21
CA TYR A 52 29.18 4.06 0.02
C TYR A 52 28.18 4.40 1.13
N ALA A 53 27.30 3.46 1.45
CA ALA A 53 26.25 3.66 2.45
C ALA A 53 26.81 3.86 3.87
N ARG A 54 27.94 3.21 4.22
CA ARG A 54 28.66 3.42 5.49
C ARG A 54 29.15 4.85 5.68
N GLN A 55 29.48 5.54 4.60
CA GLN A 55 29.94 6.93 4.62
C GLN A 55 28.79 7.94 4.59
N SER A 56 27.55 7.48 4.39
CA SER A 56 26.36 8.32 4.40
C SER A 56 25.93 8.66 5.85
N GLN A 57 25.01 9.63 5.97
CA GLN A 57 24.38 9.96 7.27
C GLN A 57 23.68 8.76 7.93
N HIS A 58 23.32 7.71 7.18
CA HIS A 58 22.61 6.54 7.67
C HIS A 58 23.54 5.42 8.14
N GLY A 59 24.82 5.41 7.71
CA GLY A 59 25.82 4.42 8.08
C GLY A 59 25.56 3.01 7.56
N ARG A 60 24.54 2.81 6.74
CA ARG A 60 24.11 1.51 6.19
C ARG A 60 23.18 1.68 4.99
N ILE A 61 22.97 0.59 4.22
CA ILE A 61 22.04 0.57 3.08
C ILE A 61 20.67 1.10 3.48
N LEU A 62 20.24 2.14 2.80
CA LEU A 62 18.87 2.68 2.88
C LEU A 62 17.99 1.96 1.86
N VAL A 63 16.82 1.53 2.28
CA VAL A 63 15.81 0.95 1.37
C VAL A 63 15.24 2.04 0.47
N VAL A 64 15.00 1.72 -0.80
CA VAL A 64 14.45 2.67 -1.78
C VAL A 64 13.07 3.16 -1.34
N GLY A 65 12.88 4.48 -1.25
CA GLY A 65 11.62 5.07 -0.77
C GLY A 65 10.41 4.67 -1.60
N SER A 66 10.53 4.62 -2.93
CA SER A 66 9.43 4.17 -3.81
C SER A 66 9.11 2.68 -3.64
N TYR A 67 10.09 1.83 -3.25
CA TYR A 67 9.80 0.45 -2.83
C TYR A 67 8.94 0.43 -1.57
N VAL A 68 9.29 1.23 -0.55
CA VAL A 68 8.52 1.34 0.70
C VAL A 68 7.08 1.75 0.40
N LEU A 69 6.87 2.75 -0.46
CA LEU A 69 5.53 3.15 -0.90
C LEU A 69 4.78 1.99 -1.57
N SER A 70 5.41 1.33 -2.54
CA SER A 70 4.81 0.22 -3.29
C SER A 70 4.45 -0.96 -2.38
N LEU A 71 5.32 -1.30 -1.43
CA LEU A 71 5.10 -2.36 -0.45
C LEU A 71 3.90 -2.05 0.45
N ILE A 72 3.85 -0.84 1.02
CA ILE A 72 2.75 -0.43 1.89
C ILE A 72 1.43 -0.34 1.13
N VAL A 73 1.43 0.17 -0.11
CA VAL A 73 0.25 0.11 -0.99
C VAL A 73 -0.20 -1.34 -1.18
N GLY A 74 0.74 -2.25 -1.46
CA GLY A 74 0.46 -3.68 -1.63
C GLY A 74 -0.20 -4.32 -0.40
N MET A 75 0.25 -3.96 0.81
CA MET A 75 -0.36 -4.42 2.07
C MET A 75 -1.83 -4.00 2.20
N THR A 76 -2.21 -2.86 1.62
CA THR A 76 -3.59 -2.35 1.71
C THR A 76 -4.54 -2.99 0.71
N VAL A 77 -4.04 -3.72 -0.30
CA VAL A 77 -4.87 -4.27 -1.39
C VAL A 77 -6.02 -5.12 -0.88
N PRO A 78 -5.80 -6.09 0.03
CA PRO A 78 -6.90 -6.94 0.49
C PRO A 78 -8.07 -6.14 1.09
N ASP A 79 -7.77 -5.11 1.86
CA ASP A 79 -8.78 -4.38 2.63
C ASP A 79 -9.37 -3.17 1.92
N ILE A 80 -8.58 -2.50 1.07
CA ILE A 80 -8.94 -1.20 0.49
C ILE A 80 -9.24 -1.29 -1.00
N SER A 81 -8.45 -2.04 -1.77
CA SER A 81 -8.49 -1.96 -3.22
C SER A 81 -8.61 -3.32 -3.93
N GLY A 82 -8.99 -4.39 -3.21
CA GLY A 82 -9.15 -5.71 -3.79
C GLY A 82 -10.17 -5.78 -4.93
N THR A 83 -11.26 -5.02 -4.85
CA THR A 83 -12.29 -4.88 -5.90
C THR A 83 -12.19 -3.58 -6.67
N ALA A 84 -11.18 -2.75 -6.41
CA ALA A 84 -11.10 -1.41 -6.99
C ALA A 84 -11.13 -1.44 -8.53
N ILE A 85 -11.90 -0.54 -9.10
CA ILE A 85 -11.93 -0.30 -10.55
C ILE A 85 -10.65 0.42 -10.97
N ALA A 86 -10.17 1.37 -10.16
CA ALA A 86 -8.93 2.12 -10.41
C ALA A 86 -8.42 2.82 -9.14
N ASN A 87 -7.10 2.98 -9.04
CA ASN A 87 -6.50 4.03 -8.22
C ASN A 87 -6.46 5.31 -9.07
N LEU A 88 -7.11 6.36 -8.58
CA LEU A 88 -7.26 7.61 -9.35
C LEU A 88 -6.10 8.57 -9.09
N GLU A 89 -5.62 8.60 -7.85
CA GLU A 89 -4.68 9.63 -7.41
C GLU A 89 -3.92 9.17 -6.17
N TYR A 90 -2.65 9.53 -6.10
CA TYR A 90 -1.84 9.52 -4.88
C TYR A 90 -1.48 10.96 -4.54
N GLU A 91 -1.75 11.39 -3.31
CA GLU A 91 -1.42 12.73 -2.83
C GLU A 91 -0.71 12.67 -1.48
N LYS A 92 0.06 13.73 -1.19
CA LYS A 92 0.76 13.91 0.09
C LYS A 92 1.64 12.73 0.50
N VAL A 93 2.35 12.12 -0.44
CA VAL A 93 3.32 11.07 -0.14
C VAL A 93 4.49 11.68 0.61
N THR A 94 4.69 11.23 1.85
CA THR A 94 5.75 11.70 2.74
C THR A 94 6.54 10.51 3.28
N HIS A 95 7.85 10.54 3.10
CA HIS A 95 8.76 9.63 3.79
C HIS A 95 9.05 10.22 5.17
N ASP A 96 8.36 9.71 6.19
CA ASP A 96 8.42 10.22 7.57
C ASP A 96 9.70 9.78 8.30
N GLY A 97 10.30 8.67 7.86
CA GLY A 97 11.53 8.14 8.42
C GLY A 97 12.23 7.15 7.48
N PRO A 98 13.52 6.85 7.72
CA PRO A 98 14.26 5.89 6.92
C PRO A 98 13.79 4.46 7.19
N VAL A 99 13.88 3.61 6.17
CA VAL A 99 13.68 2.16 6.26
C VAL A 99 14.97 1.46 5.87
N PHE A 100 15.30 0.41 6.59
CA PHE A 100 16.52 -0.37 6.39
C PHE A 100 16.21 -1.84 6.14
N VAL A 101 17.13 -2.54 5.50
CA VAL A 101 17.07 -4.01 5.39
C VAL A 101 16.99 -4.60 6.80
N GLY A 102 16.05 -5.54 6.99
CA GLY A 102 15.72 -6.13 8.29
C GLY A 102 14.58 -5.45 9.05
N ASP A 103 14.14 -4.26 8.63
CA ASP A 103 12.95 -3.65 9.23
C ASP A 103 11.68 -4.43 8.84
N THR A 104 10.80 -4.61 9.81
CA THR A 104 9.48 -5.21 9.59
C THR A 104 8.43 -4.12 9.52
N LEU A 105 7.80 -3.99 8.36
CA LEU A 105 6.80 -2.97 8.10
C LEU A 105 5.39 -3.49 8.36
N ARG A 106 4.55 -2.65 8.91
CA ARG A 106 3.11 -2.79 9.05
C ARG A 106 2.41 -1.53 8.56
N ALA A 107 1.14 -1.63 8.25
CA ALA A 107 0.37 -0.48 7.78
C ALA A 107 -1.04 -0.44 8.39
N GLU A 108 -1.57 0.77 8.49
CA GLU A 108 -2.97 1.04 8.80
C GLU A 108 -3.52 2.08 7.83
N THR A 109 -4.82 2.03 7.58
CA THR A 109 -5.50 2.97 6.68
C THR A 109 -6.76 3.49 7.32
N GLU A 110 -6.93 4.81 7.31
CA GLU A 110 -8.12 5.51 7.74
C GLU A 110 -8.92 6.01 6.54
N VAL A 111 -10.23 5.82 6.57
CA VAL A 111 -11.15 6.33 5.54
C VAL A 111 -11.49 7.78 5.86
N LEU A 112 -11.13 8.70 4.97
CA LEU A 112 -11.33 10.14 5.14
C LEU A 112 -12.62 10.65 4.50
N ASP A 113 -13.02 10.05 3.37
CA ASP A 113 -14.23 10.44 2.63
C ASP A 113 -14.78 9.26 1.82
N VAL A 114 -16.09 9.21 1.64
CA VAL A 114 -16.79 8.22 0.82
C VAL A 114 -17.86 8.95 0.00
N ARG A 115 -17.78 8.86 -1.32
CA ARG A 115 -18.72 9.51 -2.24
C ARG A 115 -19.23 8.58 -3.31
N VAL A 116 -20.55 8.47 -3.46
CA VAL A 116 -21.15 7.84 -4.64
C VAL A 116 -20.90 8.73 -5.87
N SER A 117 -20.62 8.14 -7.01
CA SER A 117 -20.44 8.86 -8.27
C SER A 117 -21.76 9.47 -8.73
N LYS A 118 -21.74 10.75 -9.11
CA LYS A 118 -22.94 11.44 -9.62
C LYS A 118 -23.31 10.98 -11.03
N SER A 119 -22.34 10.57 -11.83
CA SER A 119 -22.54 10.20 -13.24
C SER A 119 -22.72 8.71 -13.47
N LYS A 120 -22.24 7.86 -12.55
CA LYS A 120 -22.28 6.40 -12.66
C LYS A 120 -22.62 5.79 -11.30
N PRO A 121 -23.89 5.43 -11.05
CA PRO A 121 -24.34 4.98 -9.73
C PRO A 121 -23.78 3.61 -9.31
N ASP A 122 -23.17 2.86 -10.23
CA ASP A 122 -22.55 1.56 -10.00
C ASP A 122 -21.18 1.63 -9.28
N ARG A 123 -20.73 2.85 -8.93
CA ARG A 123 -19.43 3.08 -8.31
C ARG A 123 -19.36 4.35 -7.47
N GLY A 124 -18.33 4.45 -6.66
CA GLY A 124 -18.02 5.65 -5.90
C GLY A 124 -16.53 5.80 -5.65
N VAL A 125 -16.13 6.89 -5.02
CA VAL A 125 -14.75 7.19 -4.70
C VAL A 125 -14.60 7.23 -3.18
N ILE A 126 -13.60 6.51 -2.67
CA ILE A 126 -13.12 6.67 -1.31
C ILE A 126 -11.82 7.48 -1.32
N CYS A 127 -11.65 8.34 -0.32
CA CYS A 127 -10.38 8.98 0.01
C CYS A 127 -9.85 8.35 1.29
N VAL A 128 -8.63 7.87 1.26
CA VAL A 128 -8.01 7.18 2.40
C VAL A 128 -6.62 7.74 2.69
N GLU A 129 -6.23 7.74 3.97
CA GLU A 129 -4.87 8.00 4.41
C GLU A 129 -4.26 6.72 4.96
N THR A 130 -3.11 6.34 4.44
CA THR A 130 -2.37 5.17 4.89
C THR A 130 -1.09 5.60 5.57
N ARG A 131 -0.80 4.99 6.71
CA ARG A 131 0.41 5.20 7.53
C ARG A 131 1.17 3.89 7.63
N GLY A 132 2.44 3.92 7.31
CA GLY A 132 3.37 2.81 7.44
C GLY A 132 4.27 2.98 8.67
N PHE A 133 4.52 1.89 9.39
CA PHE A 133 5.34 1.88 10.60
C PHE A 133 6.35 0.73 10.54
N ASN A 134 7.48 0.92 11.20
CA ASN A 134 8.45 -0.16 11.44
C ASN A 134 8.12 -0.93 12.74
N GLN A 135 8.96 -1.91 13.09
CA GLN A 135 8.81 -2.74 14.29
C GLN A 135 8.94 -1.98 15.62
N LYS A 136 9.48 -0.77 15.60
CA LYS A 136 9.58 0.13 16.76
C LYS A 136 8.41 1.08 16.91
N ASN A 137 7.37 0.95 16.06
CA ASN A 137 6.25 1.88 15.93
C ASN A 137 6.65 3.29 15.44
N GLU A 138 7.82 3.44 14.85
CA GLU A 138 8.22 4.67 14.20
C GLU A 138 7.51 4.75 12.84
N ARG A 139 6.88 5.90 12.57
CA ARG A 139 6.20 6.14 11.29
C ARG A 139 7.25 6.39 10.22
N VAL A 140 7.17 5.62 9.13
CA VAL A 140 8.15 5.66 8.04
C VAL A 140 7.56 6.22 6.74
N LEU A 141 6.23 6.15 6.59
CA LEU A 141 5.55 6.62 5.39
C LEU A 141 4.13 7.08 5.72
N THR A 142 3.69 8.14 5.08
CA THR A 142 2.28 8.57 5.05
C THR A 142 1.91 8.95 3.63
N PHE A 143 0.74 8.51 3.16
CA PHE A 143 0.19 8.97 1.89
C PHE A 143 -1.33 8.96 1.91
N ARG A 144 -1.92 9.79 1.04
CA ARG A 144 -3.35 9.75 0.73
C ARG A 144 -3.55 9.27 -0.68
N ARG A 145 -4.67 8.60 -0.91
CA ARG A 145 -5.08 8.21 -2.26
C ARG A 145 -6.58 8.24 -2.42
N ARG A 146 -7.01 8.36 -3.68
CA ARG A 146 -8.41 8.20 -4.07
C ARG A 146 -8.56 6.93 -4.89
N VAL A 147 -9.52 6.11 -4.48
CA VAL A 147 -9.76 4.81 -5.09
C VAL A 147 -11.21 4.76 -5.58
N LEU A 148 -11.39 4.33 -6.82
CA LEU A 148 -12.70 4.09 -7.41
C LEU A 148 -13.15 2.68 -7.07
N ILE A 149 -14.24 2.56 -6.30
CA ILE A 149 -14.76 1.30 -5.76
C ILE A 149 -16.15 1.03 -6.38
N PRO A 150 -16.46 -0.21 -6.78
CA PRO A 150 -17.77 -0.58 -7.26
C PRO A 150 -18.80 -0.64 -6.11
N THR A 151 -20.08 -0.47 -6.42
CA THR A 151 -21.19 -0.66 -5.47
C THR A 151 -21.62 -2.12 -5.35
N GLU A 152 -21.25 -2.97 -6.32
CA GLU A 152 -21.49 -4.41 -6.32
C GLU A 152 -20.21 -5.18 -6.63
N ILE A 153 -20.13 -6.42 -6.16
CA ILE A 153 -18.99 -7.32 -6.44
C ILE A 153 -18.91 -7.58 -7.95
N PRO A 154 -17.79 -7.23 -8.61
CA PRO A 154 -17.64 -7.46 -10.05
C PRO A 154 -17.79 -8.95 -10.41
N PRO A 155 -18.38 -9.29 -11.57
CA PRO A 155 -18.59 -10.69 -11.99
C PRO A 155 -17.30 -11.54 -11.96
N ALA A 156 -16.15 -10.97 -12.26
CA ALA A 156 -14.85 -11.66 -12.22
C ALA A 156 -14.48 -12.22 -10.84
N TYR A 157 -15.10 -11.73 -9.76
CA TYR A 157 -14.87 -12.19 -8.39
C TYR A 157 -15.94 -13.16 -7.88
N ARG A 158 -16.98 -13.42 -8.71
CA ARG A 158 -18.02 -14.40 -8.36
C ARG A 158 -17.47 -15.81 -8.59
N PRO A 159 -17.82 -16.79 -7.73
CA PRO A 159 -17.48 -18.18 -8.01
C PRO A 159 -17.98 -18.58 -9.39
N TYR A 160 -17.18 -19.34 -10.15
CA TYR A 160 -17.68 -19.95 -11.36
C TYR A 160 -18.90 -20.79 -11.00
N SER A 161 -20.07 -20.48 -11.57
CA SER A 161 -21.20 -21.39 -11.52
C SER A 161 -20.76 -22.67 -12.25
N SER A 162 -20.74 -23.80 -11.55
CA SER A 162 -20.65 -25.10 -12.19
C SER A 162 -21.93 -25.25 -13.02
N GLU A 163 -21.82 -25.10 -14.34
CA GLU A 163 -22.84 -25.59 -15.27
C GLU A 163 -22.91 -27.11 -15.21
#